data_981319930707889d5339af5a4252f3c0
#
_entry.id   981319930707889d5339af5a4252f3c0
#
_cell.length_a   1.000
_cell.length_b   1.000
_cell.length_c   1.000
_cell.angle_alpha   90.00
_cell.angle_beta   90.00
_cell.angle_gamma   90.00
#
_symmetry.space_group_name_H-M   'P 1'
#
loop_
_entity.id
_entity.type
_entity.pdbx_description
1 polymer ?
#
loop_
_entity_poly.entity_id
_entity_poly.type
_entity_poly.pdbx_seq_one_letter_code
_entity_poly.pdbx_strand_id
1 'polypeptide(L)'
;MKNNFRILSLLLVLCTIISCFTACFIDKPVNESTTTTTTTAPEPQLPEWVDYVSQVKLDMTSDRLRQEVTVHQFVDGDTTHFNVPSSIAANGILKARYLSINTPESTGAIEEWGKAASKFTRSKLESAVSIILESDTSNWDLDSTGARHLVWVWYKSSEDAEYRNLNLEILQEGLAIASNSAQNTYGTY
;
A
#
# COMPACT_ATOMS: atom_id res chain seq x y z
N MET A 1 43.43 25.76 17.05
CA MET A 1 43.27 27.17 16.58
C MET A 1 43.09 27.30 15.06
N LYS A 2 42.42 26.38 14.34
CA LYS A 2 42.22 26.44 12.87
C LYS A 2 40.77 26.57 12.41
N ASN A 3 39.79 26.48 13.31
CA ASN A 3 38.37 26.48 12.90
C ASN A 3 37.67 27.85 13.00
N ASN A 4 38.26 28.82 13.68
CA ASN A 4 37.59 30.13 13.86
C ASN A 4 37.81 31.11 12.68
N PHE A 5 38.74 30.81 11.79
CA PHE A 5 39.04 31.69 10.64
C PHE A 5 38.09 31.48 9.45
N ARG A 6 37.45 30.30 9.37
CA ARG A 6 36.51 30.00 8.27
C ARG A 6 35.12 30.58 8.50
N ILE A 7 34.72 30.76 9.75
CA ILE A 7 33.38 31.29 10.10
C ILE A 7 33.35 32.81 9.91
N LEU A 8 34.46 33.49 10.16
CA LEU A 8 34.57 34.95 10.01
C LEU A 8 34.56 35.39 8.51
N SER A 9 35.08 34.55 7.63
CA SER A 9 35.09 34.82 6.17
C SER A 9 33.69 34.67 5.54
N LEU A 10 32.83 33.77 6.09
CA LEU A 10 31.47 33.55 5.57
C LEU A 10 30.50 34.68 5.97
N LEU A 11 30.71 35.29 7.12
CA LEU A 11 29.88 36.39 7.61
C LEU A 11 30.16 37.72 6.87
N LEU A 12 31.35 37.91 6.33
CA LEU A 12 31.71 39.15 5.58
C LEU A 12 31.14 39.14 4.15
N VAL A 13 30.93 37.99 3.56
CA VAL A 13 30.34 37.86 2.20
C VAL A 13 28.82 38.05 2.22
N LEU A 14 28.13 37.77 3.35
CA LEU A 14 26.68 37.92 3.46
C LEU A 14 26.25 39.41 3.63
N CYS A 15 27.10 40.27 4.12
CA CYS A 15 26.79 41.71 4.32
C CYS A 15 26.88 42.56 3.05
N THR A 16 27.49 42.09 1.96
CA THR A 16 27.69 42.88 0.74
C THR A 16 26.59 42.75 -0.30
N ILE A 17 25.62 41.86 -0.09
CA ILE A 17 24.52 41.59 -1.05
C ILE A 17 23.24 42.39 -0.74
N ILE A 18 23.12 43.02 0.42
CA ILE A 18 21.90 43.73 0.86
C ILE A 18 21.84 45.20 0.46
N SER A 19 22.86 45.77 -0.22
CA SER A 19 22.98 47.21 -0.39
C SER A 19 22.65 47.76 -1.81
N CYS A 20 21.98 47.01 -2.70
CA CYS A 20 21.73 47.46 -4.08
C CYS A 20 20.27 47.44 -4.56
N PHE A 21 19.28 47.58 -3.67
CA PHE A 21 17.88 47.71 -4.12
C PHE A 21 17.19 48.91 -3.43
N THR A 22 17.66 50.11 -3.67
CA THR A 22 16.90 51.32 -3.43
C THR A 22 17.18 52.32 -4.53
N ALA A 23 16.36 52.33 -5.58
CA ALA A 23 16.07 53.55 -6.34
C ALA A 23 15.03 53.27 -7.44
N CYS A 24 14.06 54.16 -7.45
CA CYS A 24 13.12 54.53 -8.53
C CYS A 24 11.72 53.95 -8.43
N PHE A 25 10.93 54.55 -7.52
CA PHE A 25 9.50 54.72 -7.78
C PHE A 25 9.26 56.11 -8.35
N ILE A 26 8.83 56.20 -9.59
CA ILE A 26 8.24 57.41 -10.18
C ILE A 26 6.73 57.17 -10.16
N ASP A 27 6.06 58.02 -9.38
CA ASP A 27 4.59 58.12 -9.33
C ASP A 27 4.05 58.58 -10.69
N LYS A 28 3.06 57.84 -11.21
CA LYS A 28 2.05 58.36 -12.12
C LYS A 28 0.68 57.88 -11.68
N PRO A 29 -0.27 58.76 -11.47
CA PRO A 29 -1.61 58.36 -11.14
C PRO A 29 -2.37 57.90 -12.39
N VAL A 30 -2.78 56.64 -12.43
CA VAL A 30 -3.83 56.18 -13.35
C VAL A 30 -4.94 55.59 -12.55
N ASN A 31 -6.04 56.33 -12.56
CA ASN A 31 -7.32 55.90 -12.12
C ASN A 31 -7.94 54.95 -13.15
N GLU A 32 -8.02 53.65 -12.81
CA GLU A 32 -9.01 52.80 -13.44
C GLU A 32 -9.32 51.63 -12.47
N SER A 33 -10.50 51.73 -11.89
CA SER A 33 -11.10 50.72 -11.02
C SER A 33 -11.58 49.58 -11.89
N THR A 34 -10.69 48.60 -12.18
CA THR A 34 -11.10 47.33 -12.77
C THR A 34 -11.15 46.31 -11.65
N THR A 35 -12.34 46.11 -11.10
CA THR A 35 -12.61 45.00 -10.19
C THR A 35 -12.48 43.69 -10.95
N THR A 36 -11.29 43.12 -10.99
CA THR A 36 -11.08 41.77 -11.49
C THR A 36 -11.60 40.80 -10.42
N THR A 37 -12.84 40.37 -10.56
CA THR A 37 -13.37 39.25 -9.79
C THR A 37 -12.63 38.01 -10.26
N THR A 38 -11.58 37.65 -9.56
CA THR A 38 -10.91 36.35 -9.74
C THR A 38 -11.87 35.28 -9.24
N THR A 39 -12.67 34.73 -10.14
CA THR A 39 -13.44 33.52 -9.86
C THR A 39 -12.42 32.39 -9.75
N THR A 40 -11.95 32.13 -8.52
CA THR A 40 -11.19 30.92 -8.22
C THR A 40 -12.12 29.74 -8.50
N ALA A 41 -11.78 28.94 -9.50
CA ALA A 41 -12.49 27.67 -9.73
C ALA A 41 -12.43 26.86 -8.42
N PRO A 42 -13.53 26.20 -8.01
CA PRO A 42 -13.50 25.38 -6.80
C PRO A 42 -12.41 24.33 -6.95
N GLU A 43 -11.54 24.24 -5.95
CA GLU A 43 -10.53 23.20 -5.88
C GLU A 43 -11.21 21.83 -5.99
N PRO A 44 -10.71 20.90 -6.82
CA PRO A 44 -11.31 19.57 -6.94
C PRO A 44 -11.32 18.93 -5.55
N GLN A 45 -12.47 18.75 -4.96
CA GLN A 45 -12.61 18.01 -3.72
C GLN A 45 -12.29 16.55 -4.03
N LEU A 46 -11.19 16.03 -3.46
CA LEU A 46 -10.91 14.62 -3.48
C LEU A 46 -12.09 13.88 -2.83
N PRO A 47 -12.53 12.76 -3.40
CA PRO A 47 -13.58 11.96 -2.78
C PRO A 47 -13.16 11.60 -1.35
N GLU A 48 -14.13 11.61 -0.43
CA GLU A 48 -13.87 11.18 0.95
C GLU A 48 -13.32 9.75 0.94
N TRP A 49 -12.23 9.54 1.65
CA TRP A 49 -11.61 8.22 1.74
C TRP A 49 -12.53 7.25 2.49
N VAL A 50 -12.87 6.13 1.88
CA VAL A 50 -13.74 5.10 2.45
C VAL A 50 -12.93 3.83 2.70
N ASP A 51 -12.93 3.33 3.92
CA ASP A 51 -12.34 2.02 4.26
C ASP A 51 -13.27 0.87 3.83
N TYR A 52 -13.20 0.50 2.56
CA TYR A 52 -13.97 -0.62 2.02
C TYR A 52 -13.57 -1.96 2.64
N VAL A 53 -12.32 -2.12 3.06
CA VAL A 53 -11.82 -3.37 3.68
C VAL A 53 -12.55 -3.64 5.00
N SER A 54 -12.88 -2.59 5.77
CA SER A 54 -13.61 -2.75 7.02
C SER A 54 -15.05 -3.25 6.85
N GLN A 55 -15.60 -3.12 5.63
CA GLN A 55 -16.96 -3.58 5.31
C GLN A 55 -17.01 -5.08 4.97
N VAL A 56 -15.88 -5.67 4.64
CA VAL A 56 -15.76 -7.09 4.31
C VAL A 56 -15.37 -7.87 5.55
N LYS A 57 -16.11 -8.92 5.87
CA LYS A 57 -15.92 -9.74 7.08
C LYS A 57 -15.58 -11.18 6.69
N LEU A 58 -14.70 -11.78 7.48
CA LEU A 58 -14.42 -13.20 7.39
C LEU A 58 -15.68 -13.99 7.76
N ASP A 59 -16.23 -14.71 6.79
CA ASP A 59 -17.41 -15.53 7.00
C ASP A 59 -17.01 -16.94 7.47
N MET A 60 -17.23 -17.25 8.72
CA MET A 60 -16.92 -18.55 9.33
C MET A 60 -18.03 -19.58 9.13
N THR A 61 -19.12 -19.26 8.42
CA THR A 61 -20.30 -20.13 8.29
C THR A 61 -20.40 -20.83 6.94
N SER A 62 -19.71 -20.34 5.92
CA SER A 62 -19.69 -20.96 4.59
C SER A 62 -18.87 -22.26 4.56
N ASP A 63 -18.98 -23.00 3.46
CA ASP A 63 -18.26 -24.25 3.19
C ASP A 63 -16.83 -24.07 2.66
N ARG A 64 -16.37 -22.80 2.53
CA ARG A 64 -14.98 -22.49 2.14
C ARG A 64 -14.01 -23.04 3.18
N LEU A 65 -12.87 -23.52 2.71
CA LEU A 65 -11.84 -24.02 3.60
C LEU A 65 -11.10 -22.86 4.27
N ARG A 66 -10.77 -23.04 5.56
CA ARG A 66 -9.99 -22.08 6.35
C ARG A 66 -8.92 -22.79 7.13
N GLN A 67 -7.77 -22.15 7.24
CA GLN A 67 -6.65 -22.67 8.00
C GLN A 67 -5.90 -21.52 8.68
N GLU A 68 -5.76 -21.59 9.97
CA GLU A 68 -4.84 -20.71 10.69
C GLU A 68 -3.40 -21.14 10.41
N VAL A 69 -2.53 -20.15 10.14
CA VAL A 69 -1.19 -20.41 9.61
C VAL A 69 -0.15 -19.47 10.23
N THR A 70 1.13 -19.81 10.02
CA THR A 70 2.25 -18.90 10.25
C THR A 70 3.02 -18.69 8.95
N VAL A 71 3.69 -17.55 8.82
CA VAL A 71 4.50 -17.27 7.64
C VAL A 71 5.74 -18.18 7.62
N HIS A 72 5.98 -18.83 6.49
CA HIS A 72 7.20 -19.57 6.21
C HIS A 72 8.22 -18.67 5.47
N GLN A 73 7.78 -18.02 4.37
CA GLN A 73 8.65 -17.18 3.53
C GLN A 73 7.83 -16.14 2.78
N PHE A 74 8.27 -14.90 2.82
CA PHE A 74 7.76 -13.86 1.92
C PHE A 74 8.43 -13.97 0.57
N VAL A 75 7.66 -13.92 -0.50
CA VAL A 75 8.16 -13.98 -1.88
C VAL A 75 7.95 -12.65 -2.57
N ASP A 76 6.69 -12.17 -2.61
CA ASP A 76 6.29 -10.95 -3.31
C ASP A 76 5.13 -10.25 -2.58
N GLY A 77 4.61 -9.16 -3.13
CA GLY A 77 3.47 -8.44 -2.56
C GLY A 77 2.20 -9.29 -2.47
N ASP A 78 1.97 -10.17 -3.40
CA ASP A 78 0.80 -11.05 -3.49
C ASP A 78 1.12 -12.55 -3.43
N THR A 79 2.33 -12.89 -3.04
CA THR A 79 2.81 -14.27 -2.93
C THR A 79 3.57 -14.48 -1.63
N THR A 80 3.09 -15.38 -0.79
CA THR A 80 3.73 -15.77 0.48
C THR A 80 3.63 -17.27 0.67
N HIS A 81 4.66 -17.89 1.22
CA HIS A 81 4.60 -19.29 1.65
C HIS A 81 4.24 -19.38 3.13
N PHE A 82 3.33 -20.27 3.47
CA PHE A 82 2.84 -20.46 4.84
C PHE A 82 3.09 -21.88 5.33
N ASN A 83 3.32 -22.01 6.63
CA ASN A 83 3.33 -23.30 7.28
C ASN A 83 1.88 -23.78 7.49
N VAL A 84 1.60 -24.98 7.04
CA VAL A 84 0.29 -25.62 7.11
C VAL A 84 0.41 -27.07 7.57
N PRO A 85 -0.67 -27.71 8.06
CA PRO A 85 -0.70 -29.14 8.31
C PRO A 85 -0.38 -29.97 7.04
N SER A 86 0.25 -31.10 7.21
CA SER A 86 0.57 -32.03 6.09
C SER A 86 -0.67 -32.60 5.38
N SER A 87 -1.83 -32.48 5.97
CA SER A 87 -3.12 -32.79 5.33
C SER A 87 -3.52 -31.79 4.23
N ILE A 88 -2.95 -30.57 4.25
CA ILE A 88 -3.16 -29.52 3.22
C ILE A 88 -2.06 -29.55 2.19
N ALA A 89 -0.79 -29.58 2.64
CA ALA A 89 0.36 -29.70 1.76
C ALA A 89 1.35 -30.71 2.35
N ALA A 90 1.69 -31.76 1.59
CA ALA A 90 2.46 -32.91 2.08
C ALA A 90 3.82 -32.53 2.71
N ASN A 91 4.44 -31.44 2.24
CA ASN A 91 5.70 -30.92 2.78
C ASN A 91 5.49 -29.89 3.90
N GLY A 92 4.27 -29.66 4.36
CA GLY A 92 3.92 -28.67 5.39
C GLY A 92 4.00 -27.21 4.93
N ILE A 93 4.16 -26.94 3.64
CA ILE A 93 4.30 -25.57 3.09
C ILE A 93 3.28 -25.36 1.99
N LEU A 94 2.39 -24.41 2.19
CA LEU A 94 1.46 -23.94 1.17
C LEU A 94 2.04 -22.68 0.51
N LYS A 95 2.24 -22.74 -0.80
CA LYS A 95 2.61 -21.58 -1.61
C LYS A 95 1.34 -20.83 -1.99
N ALA A 96 1.12 -19.70 -1.38
CA ALA A 96 -0.09 -18.89 -1.57
C ALA A 96 0.11 -17.85 -2.66
N ARG A 97 -0.84 -17.76 -3.60
CA ARG A 97 -1.08 -16.66 -4.52
C ARG A 97 -2.37 -15.96 -4.07
N TYR A 98 -2.29 -14.66 -3.83
CA TYR A 98 -3.43 -13.91 -3.32
C TYR A 98 -4.49 -13.73 -4.40
N LEU A 99 -5.71 -14.08 -4.09
CA LEU A 99 -6.86 -13.96 -5.00
C LEU A 99 -7.17 -12.51 -5.34
N SER A 100 -7.67 -12.30 -6.54
CA SER A 100 -8.25 -11.05 -7.05
C SER A 100 -7.30 -9.87 -7.22
N ILE A 101 -6.01 -10.02 -6.91
CA ILE A 101 -5.02 -8.96 -7.04
C ILE A 101 -3.79 -9.42 -7.81
N ASN A 102 -3.09 -8.42 -8.37
CA ASN A 102 -1.76 -8.58 -8.94
C ASN A 102 -0.90 -7.40 -8.51
N THR A 103 0.15 -7.66 -7.74
CA THR A 103 1.14 -6.64 -7.35
C THR A 103 2.23 -6.55 -8.39
N PRO A 104 2.91 -5.38 -8.52
CA PRO A 104 4.15 -5.30 -9.29
C PRO A 104 5.22 -6.25 -8.72
N GLU A 105 6.06 -6.81 -9.59
CA GLU A 105 7.10 -7.76 -9.21
C GLU A 105 8.18 -7.10 -8.32
N SER A 106 8.50 -7.74 -7.20
CA SER A 106 9.57 -7.31 -6.28
C SER A 106 10.82 -8.18 -6.37
N THR A 107 10.74 -9.31 -7.09
CA THR A 107 11.80 -10.30 -7.30
C THR A 107 12.04 -10.52 -8.81
N GLY A 108 13.21 -11.00 -9.18
CA GLY A 108 13.54 -11.20 -10.61
C GLY A 108 13.61 -9.90 -11.38
N ALA A 109 12.70 -9.67 -12.32
CA ALA A 109 12.54 -8.39 -13.03
C ALA A 109 11.74 -7.42 -12.14
N ILE A 110 12.44 -6.63 -11.33
CA ILE A 110 11.82 -5.70 -10.37
C ILE A 110 11.06 -4.60 -11.12
N GLU A 111 9.78 -4.46 -10.81
CA GLU A 111 8.91 -3.39 -11.31
C GLU A 111 8.82 -2.23 -10.33
N GLU A 112 8.43 -1.06 -10.84
CA GLU A 112 8.12 0.10 -10.00
C GLU A 112 7.01 -0.29 -9.00
N TRP A 113 7.17 0.15 -7.72
CA TRP A 113 6.28 -0.17 -6.60
C TRP A 113 6.30 -1.62 -6.10
N GLY A 114 6.95 -2.59 -6.77
CA GLY A 114 7.02 -3.98 -6.33
C GLY A 114 7.60 -4.13 -4.93
N LYS A 115 8.69 -3.42 -4.62
CA LYS A 115 9.28 -3.41 -3.28
C LYS A 115 8.34 -2.77 -2.23
N ALA A 116 7.55 -1.78 -2.61
CA ALA A 116 6.58 -1.15 -1.71
C ALA A 116 5.46 -2.13 -1.37
N ALA A 117 4.89 -2.82 -2.37
CA ALA A 117 3.87 -3.86 -2.18
C ALA A 117 4.38 -5.00 -1.29
N SER A 118 5.57 -5.54 -1.58
CA SER A 118 6.19 -6.60 -0.77
C SER A 118 6.47 -6.16 0.67
N LYS A 119 6.94 -4.92 0.88
CA LYS A 119 7.15 -4.37 2.23
C LYS A 119 5.84 -4.20 2.99
N PHE A 120 4.78 -3.77 2.32
CA PHE A 120 3.46 -3.61 2.93
C PHE A 120 2.93 -4.96 3.42
N THR A 121 2.86 -5.97 2.54
CA THR A 121 2.45 -7.33 2.88
C THR A 121 3.25 -7.88 4.06
N ARG A 122 4.57 -7.77 4.01
CA ARG A 122 5.46 -8.20 5.09
C ARG A 122 5.11 -7.52 6.40
N SER A 123 4.97 -6.19 6.41
CA SER A 123 4.70 -5.43 7.64
C SER A 123 3.40 -5.83 8.31
N LYS A 124 2.36 -6.14 7.53
CA LYS A 124 1.05 -6.58 8.05
C LYS A 124 1.14 -7.98 8.67
N LEU A 125 1.76 -8.91 7.96
CA LEU A 125 1.83 -10.30 8.42
C LEU A 125 2.86 -10.53 9.54
N GLU A 126 3.97 -9.76 9.58
CA GLU A 126 4.93 -9.83 10.69
C GLU A 126 4.36 -9.27 12.00
N SER A 127 3.45 -8.30 11.92
CA SER A 127 2.80 -7.72 13.10
C SER A 127 1.50 -8.43 13.50
N ALA A 128 1.02 -9.39 12.70
CA ALA A 128 -0.23 -10.08 12.95
C ALA A 128 -0.11 -11.06 14.15
N VAL A 129 -1.13 -11.04 15.02
CA VAL A 129 -1.26 -12.02 16.11
C VAL A 129 -1.94 -13.31 15.65
N SER A 130 -2.70 -13.26 14.54
CA SER A 130 -3.31 -14.42 13.88
C SER A 130 -3.43 -14.17 12.39
N ILE A 131 -3.23 -15.23 11.60
CA ILE A 131 -3.36 -15.23 10.14
C ILE A 131 -4.23 -16.44 9.76
N ILE A 132 -5.27 -16.19 8.95
CA ILE A 132 -6.13 -17.24 8.38
C ILE A 132 -6.01 -17.19 6.86
N LEU A 133 -5.72 -18.32 6.24
CA LEU A 133 -5.95 -18.52 4.81
C LEU A 133 -7.39 -19.02 4.61
N GLU A 134 -8.06 -18.49 3.62
CA GLU A 134 -9.39 -18.92 3.20
C GLU A 134 -9.36 -19.22 1.70
N SER A 135 -9.91 -20.39 1.31
CA SER A 135 -10.14 -20.72 -0.10
C SER A 135 -11.33 -19.93 -0.64
N ASP A 136 -11.44 -19.81 -1.96
CA ASP A 136 -12.63 -19.19 -2.58
C ASP A 136 -13.79 -20.19 -2.75
N THR A 137 -13.48 -21.47 -2.73
CA THR A 137 -14.41 -22.59 -2.88
C THR A 137 -14.27 -23.57 -1.70
N SER A 138 -14.94 -24.72 -1.78
CA SER A 138 -14.74 -25.82 -0.83
C SER A 138 -13.44 -26.62 -1.07
N ASN A 139 -12.50 -26.10 -1.88
CA ASN A 139 -11.23 -26.73 -2.19
C ASN A 139 -10.07 -25.73 -2.07
N TRP A 140 -8.85 -26.23 -1.90
CA TRP A 140 -7.63 -25.47 -2.05
C TRP A 140 -7.24 -25.42 -3.54
N ASP A 141 -7.89 -24.54 -4.29
CA ASP A 141 -7.68 -24.42 -5.73
C ASP A 141 -6.27 -23.91 -6.08
N LEU A 142 -5.73 -24.39 -7.21
CA LEU A 142 -4.43 -23.98 -7.70
C LEU A 142 -4.58 -22.88 -8.75
N ASP A 143 -3.56 -22.05 -8.86
CA ASP A 143 -3.43 -21.09 -9.94
C ASP A 143 -3.22 -21.79 -11.29
N SER A 144 -3.22 -21.03 -12.38
CA SER A 144 -3.07 -21.56 -13.76
C SER A 144 -1.72 -22.27 -14.00
N THR A 145 -0.71 -22.04 -13.13
CA THR A 145 0.56 -22.74 -13.20
C THR A 145 0.54 -24.10 -12.52
N GLY A 146 -0.48 -24.36 -11.70
CA GLY A 146 -0.58 -25.55 -10.87
C GLY A 146 0.41 -25.61 -9.71
N ALA A 147 1.09 -24.49 -9.39
CA ALA A 147 2.19 -24.48 -8.42
C ALA A 147 1.85 -23.73 -7.12
N ARG A 148 0.83 -22.88 -7.13
CA ARG A 148 0.45 -22.06 -5.98
C ARG A 148 -1.04 -22.18 -5.72
N HIS A 149 -1.43 -22.15 -4.44
CA HIS A 149 -2.84 -22.14 -4.04
C HIS A 149 -3.40 -20.71 -4.07
N LEU A 150 -4.60 -20.58 -4.62
CA LEU A 150 -5.35 -19.33 -4.65
C LEU A 150 -6.05 -19.13 -3.31
N VAL A 151 -5.74 -18.03 -2.61
CA VAL A 151 -6.26 -17.79 -1.27
C VAL A 151 -6.63 -16.34 -1.02
N TRP A 152 -7.60 -16.14 -0.15
CA TRP A 152 -7.80 -14.93 0.62
C TRP A 152 -6.96 -15.01 1.89
N VAL A 153 -6.25 -13.95 2.21
CA VAL A 153 -5.41 -13.85 3.40
C VAL A 153 -6.06 -12.88 4.37
N TRP A 154 -6.40 -13.39 5.55
CA TRP A 154 -6.98 -12.63 6.63
C TRP A 154 -6.00 -12.53 7.78
N TYR A 155 -5.91 -11.36 8.39
CA TYR A 155 -5.03 -11.15 9.53
C TYR A 155 -5.70 -10.26 10.58
N LYS A 156 -5.27 -10.34 11.82
CA LYS A 156 -5.60 -9.39 12.86
C LYS A 156 -4.36 -8.91 13.60
N SER A 157 -4.36 -7.63 13.98
CA SER A 157 -3.21 -6.95 14.58
C SER A 157 -3.17 -7.05 16.12
N SER A 158 -4.27 -7.46 16.75
CA SER A 158 -4.37 -7.72 18.19
C SER A 158 -5.46 -8.77 18.46
N GLU A 159 -5.49 -9.34 19.66
CA GLU A 159 -6.48 -10.36 20.02
C GLU A 159 -7.92 -9.86 19.91
N ASP A 160 -8.15 -8.60 20.27
CA ASP A 160 -9.48 -7.97 20.23
C ASP A 160 -9.84 -7.38 18.85
N ALA A 161 -8.91 -7.37 17.89
CA ALA A 161 -9.16 -6.83 16.56
C ALA A 161 -10.00 -7.82 15.72
N GLU A 162 -10.79 -7.29 14.79
CA GLU A 162 -11.41 -8.09 13.75
C GLU A 162 -10.41 -8.47 12.66
N TYR A 163 -10.65 -9.57 11.97
CA TYR A 163 -9.87 -9.95 10.81
C TYR A 163 -10.07 -8.96 9.67
N ARG A 164 -8.97 -8.52 9.07
CA ARG A 164 -8.94 -7.69 7.85
C ARG A 164 -8.48 -8.53 6.67
N ASN A 165 -9.08 -8.31 5.52
CA ASN A 165 -8.69 -8.97 4.28
C ASN A 165 -7.47 -8.26 3.68
N LEU A 166 -6.31 -8.92 3.72
CA LEU A 166 -5.05 -8.34 3.23
C LEU A 166 -5.05 -8.13 1.71
N ASN A 167 -5.68 -9.03 0.94
CA ASN A 167 -5.77 -8.90 -0.51
C ASN A 167 -6.44 -7.57 -0.90
N LEU A 168 -7.59 -7.29 -0.29
CA LEU A 168 -8.35 -6.06 -0.54
C LEU A 168 -7.62 -4.82 0.01
N GLU A 169 -6.91 -4.96 1.13
CA GLU A 169 -6.16 -3.86 1.72
C GLU A 169 -4.98 -3.43 0.82
N ILE A 170 -4.23 -4.38 0.24
CA ILE A 170 -3.18 -4.09 -0.74
C ILE A 170 -3.74 -3.34 -1.95
N LEU A 171 -4.92 -3.73 -2.43
CA LEU A 171 -5.60 -3.07 -3.54
C LEU A 171 -6.05 -1.64 -3.15
N GLN A 172 -6.65 -1.46 -1.98
CA GLN A 172 -7.10 -0.17 -1.47
C GLN A 172 -5.97 0.83 -1.28
N GLU A 173 -4.77 0.33 -0.91
CA GLU A 173 -3.55 1.14 -0.80
C GLU A 173 -2.91 1.49 -2.16
N GLY A 174 -3.50 1.04 -3.27
CA GLY A 174 -2.97 1.29 -4.61
C GLY A 174 -1.69 0.52 -4.93
N LEU A 175 -1.40 -0.54 -4.18
CA LEU A 175 -0.20 -1.38 -4.33
C LEU A 175 -0.42 -2.62 -5.20
N ALA A 176 -1.63 -2.79 -5.74
CA ALA A 176 -2.00 -3.84 -6.67
C ALA A 176 -3.03 -3.35 -7.67
N ILE A 177 -3.19 -4.10 -8.76
CA ILE A 177 -4.34 -4.00 -9.66
C ILE A 177 -5.29 -5.16 -9.41
N ALA A 178 -6.59 -4.94 -9.66
CA ALA A 178 -7.58 -6.01 -9.63
C ALA A 178 -7.30 -7.04 -10.74
N SER A 179 -7.38 -8.32 -10.40
CA SER A 179 -7.08 -9.42 -11.31
C SER A 179 -8.02 -10.59 -11.08
N ASN A 180 -8.71 -11.04 -12.14
CA ASN A 180 -9.63 -12.20 -12.10
C ASN A 180 -10.67 -12.14 -10.97
N SER A 181 -11.18 -10.93 -10.67
CA SER A 181 -12.04 -10.71 -9.51
C SER A 181 -13.51 -10.97 -9.74
N ALA A 182 -13.99 -10.97 -11.01
CA ALA A 182 -15.41 -11.00 -11.33
C ALA A 182 -16.16 -12.26 -10.87
N GLN A 183 -15.45 -13.36 -10.58
CA GLN A 183 -16.03 -14.63 -10.15
C GLN A 183 -15.65 -15.01 -8.72
N ASN A 184 -14.92 -14.16 -8.03
CA ASN A 184 -14.43 -14.46 -6.68
C ASN A 184 -15.43 -13.98 -5.61
N THR A 185 -15.42 -14.64 -4.47
CA THR A 185 -16.39 -14.42 -3.38
C THR A 185 -16.48 -12.96 -2.95
N TYR A 186 -15.34 -12.29 -2.77
CA TYR A 186 -15.34 -10.93 -2.26
C TYR A 186 -15.26 -9.85 -3.36
N GLY A 187 -14.91 -10.22 -4.60
CA GLY A 187 -14.79 -9.32 -5.74
C GLY A 187 -13.85 -8.13 -5.52
N THR A 188 -13.26 -7.64 -6.59
CA THR A 188 -12.37 -6.45 -6.54
C THR A 188 -12.58 -5.54 -7.76
N TYR A 189 -13.81 -5.30 -8.15
CA TYR A 189 -14.19 -4.46 -9.29
C TYR A 189 -14.86 -3.17 -8.87
#